data_020e9d6d02b74639cfd51bf1bcc22c74
#
_entry.id   020e9d6d02b74639cfd51bf1bcc22c74
#
_cell.length_a   1.000
_cell.length_b   1.000
_cell.length_c   1.000
_cell.angle_alpha   90.00
_cell.angle_beta   90.00
_cell.angle_gamma   90.00
#
_symmetry.space_group_name_H-M   'P 1'
#
loop_
_entity.id
_entity.type
_entity.pdbx_description
1 polymer ?
#
loop_
_entity_poly.entity_id
_entity_poly.type
_entity_poly.pdbx_seq_one_letter_code
_entity_poly.pdbx_strand_id
1 'polypeptide(L)'
;RNLDYNVGKVIDSLKKYKLYDNTIIIYFSDNGPNGNRWNNDLKERKGSTNEGGVRVPFFIQWPKKIPSGITVNQISSVLDIFPTLIELTNNSSEIDFDGLSFKKYLEDQKFKDDQRKIFSYWNNKISVRNNRFILDNQNNLFDLKVDHQQEIVVNNKFTKEYNELKKAKNVWKNTVVDKYKKSIKRRRFTVNDLESVYTHLPARDAEITGELKRSSIHANCSFIENWENKEDYIYWDVEVLSSGKSNVELYYTLPENSVGTEIAIEYEDQIIYKELKTFHDPKLQGYEKDIVKRIESYTKEFNKVAIGDIDFKKGSSVLKLKTSKKTGKNSIDFRLLVLKKRTLN
;
A
#
# COMPACT_ATOMS: atom_id res chain seq x y z
N ARG A 1 6.64 22.17 7.84
CA ARG A 1 7.99 22.36 8.47
C ARG A 1 8.77 21.04 8.60
N ASN A 2 8.23 20.00 9.26
CA ASN A 2 8.99 18.75 9.46
C ASN A 2 9.31 18.03 8.14
N LEU A 3 8.32 17.92 7.25
CA LEU A 3 8.49 17.31 5.93
C LEU A 3 9.53 18.08 5.09
N ASP A 4 9.36 19.40 4.96
CA ASP A 4 10.25 20.29 4.26
C ASP A 4 11.70 20.21 4.79
N TYR A 5 11.87 20.21 6.11
CA TYR A 5 13.16 20.03 6.76
C TYR A 5 13.83 18.69 6.40
N ASN A 6 13.06 17.59 6.37
CA ASN A 6 13.62 16.28 6.04
C ASN A 6 13.94 16.14 4.55
N VAL A 7 13.13 16.70 3.66
CA VAL A 7 13.44 16.77 2.23
C VAL A 7 14.71 17.60 2.02
N GLY A 8 14.84 18.74 2.72
CA GLY A 8 16.07 19.55 2.70
C GLY A 8 17.31 18.75 3.08
N LYS A 9 17.26 17.96 4.17
CA LYS A 9 18.39 17.09 4.58
C LYS A 9 18.80 16.09 3.50
N VAL A 10 17.83 15.50 2.79
CA VAL A 10 18.14 14.57 1.67
C VAL A 10 18.86 15.32 0.56
N ILE A 11 18.36 16.49 0.16
CA ILE A 11 18.98 17.33 -0.87
C ILE A 11 20.38 17.75 -0.47
N ASP A 12 20.57 18.20 0.76
CA ASP A 12 21.89 18.62 1.28
C ASP A 12 22.88 17.46 1.30
N SER A 13 22.43 16.26 1.64
CA SER A 13 23.23 15.04 1.60
C SER A 13 23.66 14.71 0.17
N LEU A 14 22.75 14.77 -0.80
CA LEU A 14 23.06 14.56 -2.21
C LEU A 14 24.10 15.57 -2.72
N LYS A 15 23.99 16.85 -2.34
CA LYS A 15 24.96 17.88 -2.66
C LYS A 15 26.32 17.60 -2.02
N LYS A 16 26.35 17.25 -0.72
CA LYS A 16 27.56 16.90 0.02
C LYS A 16 28.33 15.76 -0.64
N TYR A 17 27.63 14.74 -1.13
CA TYR A 17 28.24 13.59 -1.80
C TYR A 17 28.40 13.77 -3.31
N LYS A 18 28.15 14.98 -3.87
CA LYS A 18 28.27 15.32 -5.30
C LYS A 18 27.39 14.44 -6.21
N LEU A 19 26.26 13.98 -5.71
CA LEU A 19 25.30 13.15 -6.44
C LEU A 19 24.12 13.97 -6.98
N TYR A 20 23.90 15.18 -6.47
CA TYR A 20 22.71 15.99 -6.72
C TYR A 20 22.42 16.23 -8.21
N ASP A 21 23.44 16.62 -8.97
CA ASP A 21 23.27 17.02 -10.38
C ASP A 21 22.81 15.86 -11.27
N ASN A 22 23.15 14.63 -10.91
CA ASN A 22 22.82 13.42 -11.68
C ASN A 22 21.84 12.49 -10.94
N THR A 23 21.01 13.05 -10.08
CA THR A 23 19.96 12.31 -9.37
C THR A 23 18.59 12.86 -9.79
N ILE A 24 17.67 11.97 -10.14
CA ILE A 24 16.25 12.30 -10.31
C ILE A 24 15.62 12.30 -8.92
N ILE A 25 15.07 13.43 -8.53
CA ILE A 25 14.33 13.59 -7.26
C ILE A 25 12.87 13.78 -7.61
N ILE A 26 12.00 12.89 -7.08
CA ILE A 26 10.56 12.98 -7.26
C ILE A 26 9.90 13.09 -5.88
N TYR A 27 9.05 14.08 -5.73
CA TYR A 27 8.21 14.27 -4.54
C TYR A 27 6.75 14.34 -4.93
N PHE A 28 5.92 13.50 -4.33
CA PHE A 28 4.47 13.55 -4.46
C PHE A 28 3.77 12.93 -3.25
N SER A 29 2.47 13.14 -3.10
CA SER A 29 1.64 12.45 -2.11
C SER A 29 0.90 11.29 -2.77
N ASP A 30 0.56 10.27 -1.99
CA ASP A 30 -0.19 9.10 -2.45
C ASP A 30 -1.66 9.42 -2.77
N ASN A 31 -2.26 10.35 -2.01
CA ASN A 31 -3.66 10.78 -2.14
C ASN A 31 -3.87 12.15 -1.50
N GLY A 32 -5.08 12.67 -1.65
CA GLY A 32 -5.51 13.89 -0.97
C GLY A 32 -5.53 13.77 0.56
N PRO A 33 -5.78 14.86 1.28
CA PRO A 33 -5.62 14.91 2.73
C PRO A 33 -6.57 13.96 3.46
N ASN A 34 -6.07 13.38 4.55
CA ASN A 34 -6.90 12.66 5.50
C ASN A 34 -7.54 13.66 6.47
N GLY A 35 -8.86 13.77 6.46
CA GLY A 35 -9.61 14.74 7.28
C GLY A 35 -9.82 16.10 6.60
N ASN A 36 -10.45 17.03 7.33
CA ASN A 36 -10.83 18.37 6.84
C ASN A 36 -9.64 19.33 6.91
N ARG A 37 -8.61 19.05 6.15
CA ARG A 37 -7.46 19.95 5.97
C ARG A 37 -7.67 20.77 4.70
N TRP A 38 -7.03 21.94 4.64
CA TRP A 38 -7.03 22.74 3.44
C TRP A 38 -6.48 21.94 2.23
N ASN A 39 -7.24 21.91 1.15
CA ASN A 39 -6.92 21.23 -0.10
C ASN A 39 -7.29 22.09 -1.32
N ASN A 40 -7.28 23.40 -1.18
CA ASN A 40 -7.69 24.34 -2.22
C ASN A 40 -9.16 24.20 -2.62
N ASP A 41 -10.03 23.89 -1.66
CA ASP A 41 -11.48 23.70 -1.81
C ASP A 41 -11.88 22.64 -2.85
N LEU A 42 -10.95 21.73 -3.17
CA LEU A 42 -11.23 20.60 -4.07
C LEU A 42 -12.24 19.66 -3.42
N LYS A 43 -13.16 19.16 -4.25
CA LYS A 43 -14.24 18.26 -3.81
C LYS A 43 -13.71 17.02 -3.13
N GLU A 44 -14.19 16.76 -1.92
CA GLU A 44 -13.88 15.58 -1.11
C GLU A 44 -12.39 15.50 -0.67
N ARG A 45 -11.93 14.31 -0.33
CA ARG A 45 -10.62 14.04 0.30
C ARG A 45 -10.24 12.57 0.14
N LYS A 46 -9.20 12.11 0.83
CA LYS A 46 -8.79 10.68 0.88
C LYS A 46 -9.99 9.74 0.97
N GLY A 47 -9.99 8.68 0.16
CA GLY A 47 -11.11 7.73 0.05
C GLY A 47 -12.16 8.13 -0.98
N SER A 48 -11.88 9.11 -1.81
CA SER A 48 -12.71 9.58 -2.90
C SER A 48 -11.97 9.48 -4.25
N THR A 49 -12.75 9.48 -5.33
CA THR A 49 -12.25 9.57 -6.72
C THR A 49 -12.45 10.96 -7.34
N ASN A 50 -12.90 11.95 -6.55
CA ASN A 50 -12.97 13.35 -6.94
C ASN A 50 -11.62 14.05 -6.74
N GLU A 51 -11.46 15.26 -7.28
CA GLU A 51 -10.18 15.99 -7.27
C GLU A 51 -9.53 16.09 -5.89
N GLY A 52 -10.30 16.34 -4.82
CA GLY A 52 -9.77 16.43 -3.47
C GLY A 52 -9.24 15.10 -2.90
N GLY A 53 -9.65 13.98 -3.47
CA GLY A 53 -9.16 12.65 -3.08
C GLY A 53 -7.93 12.19 -3.86
N VAL A 54 -7.80 12.62 -5.13
CA VAL A 54 -6.82 12.05 -6.07
C VAL A 54 -5.79 13.05 -6.60
N ARG A 55 -6.09 14.36 -6.58
CA ARG A 55 -5.15 15.38 -7.02
C ARG A 55 -4.16 15.70 -5.92
N VAL A 56 -2.88 15.56 -6.23
CA VAL A 56 -1.77 15.74 -5.28
C VAL A 56 -0.69 16.64 -5.87
N PRO A 57 0.11 17.32 -5.03
CA PRO A 57 1.34 17.95 -5.48
C PRO A 57 2.28 16.91 -6.08
N PHE A 58 2.89 17.25 -7.21
CA PHE A 58 3.91 16.44 -7.87
C PHE A 58 5.06 17.34 -8.31
N PHE A 59 6.27 17.00 -7.89
CA PHE A 59 7.49 17.70 -8.26
C PHE A 59 8.51 16.70 -8.75
N ILE A 60 9.17 17.03 -9.86
CA ILE A 60 10.30 16.26 -10.39
C ILE A 60 11.46 17.20 -10.66
N GLN A 61 12.64 16.77 -10.31
CA GLN A 61 13.87 17.51 -10.53
C GLN A 61 14.97 16.57 -11.01
N TRP A 62 15.71 17.01 -12.00
CA TRP A 62 16.99 16.43 -12.44
C TRP A 62 17.85 17.56 -12.99
N PRO A 63 18.72 18.19 -12.19
CA PRO A 63 19.41 19.42 -12.55
C PRO A 63 20.13 19.35 -13.89
N LYS A 64 20.68 18.17 -14.21
CA LYS A 64 21.45 17.94 -15.46
C LYS A 64 20.61 17.88 -16.72
N LYS A 65 19.29 17.55 -16.61
CA LYS A 65 18.48 17.24 -17.79
C LYS A 65 17.10 17.91 -17.84
N ILE A 66 16.54 18.28 -16.70
CA ILE A 66 15.23 18.93 -16.64
C ILE A 66 15.43 20.41 -16.31
N PRO A 67 14.91 21.32 -17.14
CA PRO A 67 14.99 22.75 -16.87
C PRO A 67 14.31 23.11 -15.55
N SER A 68 14.89 24.05 -14.80
CA SER A 68 14.29 24.54 -13.56
C SER A 68 13.13 25.49 -13.83
N GLY A 69 12.19 25.60 -12.89
CA GLY A 69 11.11 26.57 -12.91
C GLY A 69 10.00 26.31 -13.92
N ILE A 70 9.97 25.16 -14.56
CA ILE A 70 8.88 24.80 -15.49
C ILE A 70 7.63 24.34 -14.73
N THR A 71 6.46 24.62 -15.30
CA THR A 71 5.18 24.09 -14.84
C THR A 71 4.49 23.35 -15.97
N VAL A 72 4.19 22.09 -15.75
CA VAL A 72 3.46 21.23 -16.72
C VAL A 72 1.99 21.19 -16.31
N ASN A 73 1.10 21.65 -17.22
CA ASN A 73 -0.34 21.65 -16.97
C ASN A 73 -1.07 20.43 -17.55
N GLN A 74 -0.36 19.50 -18.15
CA GLN A 74 -0.92 18.25 -18.64
C GLN A 74 -1.26 17.33 -17.46
N ILE A 75 -2.42 16.66 -17.54
CA ILE A 75 -2.76 15.65 -16.54
C ILE A 75 -1.80 14.47 -16.62
N SER A 76 -1.36 14.02 -15.44
CA SER A 76 -0.50 12.84 -15.27
C SER A 76 -0.96 12.01 -14.09
N SER A 77 -0.57 10.75 -14.06
CA SER A 77 -0.86 9.85 -12.95
C SER A 77 0.41 9.13 -12.47
N VAL A 78 0.32 8.45 -11.32
CA VAL A 78 1.43 7.64 -10.81
C VAL A 78 1.88 6.56 -11.79
N LEU A 79 0.98 6.07 -12.64
CA LEU A 79 1.30 5.09 -13.69
C LEU A 79 2.31 5.63 -14.72
N ASP A 80 2.36 6.94 -14.89
CA ASP A 80 3.22 7.62 -15.86
C ASP A 80 4.67 7.77 -15.38
N ILE A 81 4.93 7.58 -14.08
CA ILE A 81 6.27 7.77 -13.49
C ILE A 81 7.26 6.77 -14.08
N PHE A 82 6.93 5.48 -14.07
CA PHE A 82 7.87 4.45 -14.50
C PHE A 82 8.23 4.55 -15.99
N PRO A 83 7.29 4.64 -16.95
CA PRO A 83 7.66 4.86 -18.36
C PRO A 83 8.45 6.16 -18.57
N THR A 84 8.18 7.21 -17.80
CA THR A 84 8.97 8.45 -17.85
C THR A 84 10.41 8.23 -17.39
N LEU A 85 10.63 7.50 -16.31
CA LEU A 85 11.97 7.19 -15.81
C LEU A 85 12.77 6.35 -16.81
N ILE A 86 12.16 5.35 -17.42
CA ILE A 86 12.76 4.53 -18.48
C ILE A 86 13.26 5.45 -19.62
N GLU A 87 12.39 6.32 -20.10
CA GLU A 87 12.72 7.21 -21.23
C GLU A 87 13.75 8.29 -20.84
N LEU A 88 13.66 8.89 -19.66
CA LEU A 88 14.62 9.89 -19.18
C LEU A 88 16.03 9.30 -18.99
N THR A 89 16.12 8.04 -18.61
CA THR A 89 17.40 7.34 -18.38
C THR A 89 17.94 6.64 -19.63
N ASN A 90 17.25 6.78 -20.79
CA ASN A 90 17.58 6.13 -22.06
C ASN A 90 17.62 4.59 -21.94
N ASN A 91 16.76 4.02 -21.12
CA ASN A 91 16.54 2.59 -21.04
C ASN A 91 15.37 2.19 -21.94
N SER A 92 15.23 0.91 -22.19
CA SER A 92 14.10 0.31 -22.89
C SER A 92 13.44 -0.72 -22.00
N SER A 93 12.19 -1.04 -22.28
CA SER A 93 11.45 -2.10 -21.60
C SER A 93 10.59 -2.82 -22.65
N GLU A 94 10.52 -4.15 -22.53
CA GLU A 94 9.61 -4.98 -23.32
C GLU A 94 8.19 -5.03 -22.72
N ILE A 95 7.99 -4.38 -21.58
CA ILE A 95 6.70 -4.37 -20.86
C ILE A 95 5.82 -3.26 -21.44
N ASP A 96 4.60 -3.59 -21.80
CA ASP A 96 3.54 -2.61 -22.12
C ASP A 96 3.09 -1.93 -20.82
N PHE A 97 3.11 -0.61 -20.79
CA PHE A 97 2.70 0.19 -19.63
C PHE A 97 1.29 0.75 -19.84
N ASP A 98 0.48 0.73 -18.79
CA ASP A 98 -0.79 1.46 -18.74
C ASP A 98 -0.59 2.99 -18.66
N GLY A 99 0.57 3.43 -18.19
CA GLY A 99 0.98 4.82 -18.10
C GLY A 99 1.65 5.32 -19.37
N LEU A 100 1.68 6.64 -19.55
CA LEU A 100 2.36 7.33 -20.65
C LEU A 100 3.49 8.19 -20.10
N SER A 101 4.65 8.15 -20.76
CA SER A 101 5.78 9.01 -20.39
C SER A 101 5.39 10.50 -20.52
N PHE A 102 5.67 11.27 -19.49
CA PHE A 102 5.51 12.73 -19.55
C PHE A 102 6.82 13.47 -19.89
N LYS A 103 7.87 12.77 -20.36
CA LYS A 103 9.14 13.39 -20.77
C LYS A 103 8.94 14.50 -21.78
N LYS A 104 8.09 14.31 -22.83
CA LYS A 104 7.80 15.32 -23.83
C LYS A 104 7.27 16.63 -23.25
N TYR A 105 6.47 16.57 -22.16
CA TYR A 105 5.96 17.77 -21.49
C TYR A 105 7.03 18.49 -20.69
N LEU A 106 8.10 17.79 -20.27
CA LEU A 106 9.26 18.40 -19.60
C LEU A 106 10.19 19.10 -20.63
N GLU A 107 10.26 18.59 -21.85
CA GLU A 107 11.08 19.13 -22.93
C GLU A 107 10.38 20.25 -23.71
N ASP A 108 9.09 20.10 -23.96
CA ASP A 108 8.25 21.09 -24.67
C ASP A 108 6.97 21.39 -23.89
N GLN A 109 6.94 22.53 -23.20
CA GLN A 109 5.79 22.98 -22.42
C GLN A 109 4.55 23.31 -23.26
N LYS A 110 4.69 23.46 -24.59
CA LYS A 110 3.56 23.71 -25.52
C LYS A 110 2.91 22.40 -25.96
N PHE A 111 3.60 21.27 -25.82
CA PHE A 111 3.05 19.98 -26.18
C PHE A 111 1.85 19.65 -25.29
N LYS A 112 0.75 19.20 -25.90
CA LYS A 112 -0.50 18.80 -25.22
C LYS A 112 -1.01 17.50 -25.81
N ASP A 113 -1.57 16.68 -24.96
CA ASP A 113 -2.34 15.50 -25.35
C ASP A 113 -3.79 15.69 -24.88
N ASP A 114 -4.64 16.11 -25.81
CA ASP A 114 -6.07 16.35 -25.55
C ASP A 114 -6.87 15.03 -25.47
N GLN A 115 -6.29 13.91 -25.90
CA GLN A 115 -6.93 12.60 -25.82
C GLN A 115 -6.66 11.87 -24.52
N ARG A 116 -5.71 12.38 -23.72
CA ARG A 116 -5.34 11.76 -22.44
C ARG A 116 -6.54 11.69 -21.51
N LYS A 117 -6.79 10.47 -20.99
CA LYS A 117 -7.78 10.20 -19.95
C LYS A 117 -7.11 9.49 -18.79
N ILE A 118 -7.46 9.88 -17.57
CA ILE A 118 -7.02 9.24 -16.33
C ILE A 118 -8.24 8.70 -15.61
N PHE A 119 -8.15 7.46 -15.15
CA PHE A 119 -9.18 6.77 -14.39
C PHE A 119 -8.74 6.65 -12.94
N SER A 120 -9.66 6.91 -12.03
CA SER A 120 -9.46 6.68 -10.60
C SER A 120 -10.48 5.68 -10.08
N TYR A 121 -10.01 4.73 -9.29
CA TYR A 121 -10.84 3.68 -8.67
C TYR A 121 -10.58 3.58 -7.17
N TRP A 122 -11.63 3.63 -6.40
CA TRP A 122 -11.59 3.38 -4.97
C TRP A 122 -12.92 2.80 -4.48
N ASN A 123 -12.87 1.64 -3.82
CA ASN A 123 -14.04 1.01 -3.18
C ASN A 123 -15.31 1.04 -4.06
N ASN A 124 -15.22 0.50 -5.27
CA ASN A 124 -16.27 0.46 -6.30
C ASN A 124 -16.67 1.83 -6.91
N LYS A 125 -16.07 2.92 -6.48
CA LYS A 125 -16.26 4.24 -7.12
C LYS A 125 -15.26 4.39 -8.26
N ILE A 126 -15.72 4.91 -9.39
CA ILE A 126 -14.90 5.18 -10.57
C ILE A 126 -15.15 6.59 -11.03
N SER A 127 -14.10 7.36 -11.25
CA SER A 127 -14.14 8.60 -12.01
C SER A 127 -13.21 8.53 -13.22
N VAL A 128 -13.46 9.37 -14.21
CA VAL A 128 -12.58 9.58 -15.35
C VAL A 128 -12.44 11.06 -15.66
N ARG A 129 -11.24 11.49 -15.95
CA ARG A 129 -10.97 12.87 -16.34
C ARG A 129 -10.11 12.99 -17.60
N ASN A 130 -10.25 14.09 -18.30
CA ASN A 130 -9.28 14.62 -19.27
C ASN A 130 -8.68 15.94 -18.74
N ASN A 131 -8.00 16.71 -19.59
CA ASN A 131 -7.39 17.98 -19.17
C ASN A 131 -8.40 19.01 -18.63
N ARG A 132 -9.65 18.97 -19.06
CA ARG A 132 -10.68 19.97 -18.72
C ARG A 132 -11.81 19.42 -17.85
N PHE A 133 -12.31 18.25 -18.17
CA PHE A 133 -13.53 17.70 -17.55
C PHE A 133 -13.23 16.52 -16.65
N ILE A 134 -14.03 16.36 -15.61
CA ILE A 134 -14.12 15.14 -14.83
C ILE A 134 -15.56 14.63 -14.81
N LEU A 135 -15.74 13.34 -15.05
CA LEU A 135 -16.97 12.61 -14.84
C LEU A 135 -16.83 11.77 -13.55
N ASP A 136 -17.61 12.12 -12.55
CA ASP A 136 -17.53 11.48 -11.22
C ASP A 136 -18.16 10.07 -11.20
N ASN A 137 -18.16 9.46 -10.02
CA ASN A 137 -18.77 8.13 -9.82
C ASN A 137 -20.27 8.10 -10.12
N GLN A 138 -20.98 9.21 -9.88
CA GLN A 138 -22.43 9.35 -10.09
C GLN A 138 -22.81 9.74 -11.53
N ASN A 139 -21.81 9.85 -12.41
CA ASN A 139 -21.94 10.37 -13.79
C ASN A 139 -22.33 11.84 -13.85
N ASN A 140 -21.89 12.66 -12.92
CA ASN A 140 -21.94 14.10 -13.01
C ASN A 140 -20.67 14.61 -13.69
N LEU A 141 -20.83 15.41 -14.74
CA LEU A 141 -19.74 16.06 -15.45
C LEU A 141 -19.50 17.45 -14.87
N PHE A 142 -18.24 17.77 -14.61
CA PHE A 142 -17.78 19.08 -14.10
C PHE A 142 -16.70 19.64 -15.02
N ASP A 143 -16.74 20.96 -15.28
CA ASP A 143 -15.73 21.68 -16.05
C ASP A 143 -14.67 22.27 -15.13
N LEU A 144 -13.58 21.56 -14.90
CA LEU A 144 -12.51 21.92 -13.97
C LEU A 144 -11.77 23.23 -14.33
N LYS A 145 -11.99 23.76 -15.55
CA LYS A 145 -11.41 25.06 -15.94
C LYS A 145 -12.05 26.22 -15.20
N VAL A 146 -13.33 26.10 -14.87
CA VAL A 146 -14.13 27.17 -14.24
C VAL A 146 -14.73 26.74 -12.89
N ASP A 147 -14.77 25.45 -12.60
CA ASP A 147 -15.37 24.84 -11.42
C ASP A 147 -14.45 23.75 -10.86
N HIS A 148 -13.35 24.14 -10.25
CA HIS A 148 -12.39 23.20 -9.63
C HIS A 148 -12.95 22.53 -8.38
N GLN A 149 -14.00 23.12 -7.77
CA GLN A 149 -14.70 22.59 -6.61
C GLN A 149 -15.73 21.49 -6.96
N GLN A 150 -16.02 21.32 -8.26
CA GLN A 150 -17.01 20.35 -8.75
C GLN A 150 -18.41 20.54 -8.12
N GLU A 151 -18.91 21.77 -8.16
CA GLU A 151 -20.23 22.14 -7.61
C GLU A 151 -21.30 22.18 -8.70
N ILE A 152 -20.94 22.52 -9.95
CA ILE A 152 -21.86 22.78 -11.05
C ILE A 152 -21.86 21.64 -12.04
N VAL A 153 -22.95 20.87 -12.08
CA VAL A 153 -23.13 19.77 -13.06
C VAL A 153 -23.42 20.33 -14.44
N VAL A 154 -22.61 19.94 -15.43
CA VAL A 154 -22.68 20.47 -16.80
C VAL A 154 -23.01 19.42 -17.88
N ASN A 155 -23.62 18.28 -17.52
CA ASN A 155 -23.95 17.17 -18.42
C ASN A 155 -24.68 17.65 -19.69
N ASN A 156 -25.72 18.48 -19.53
CA ASN A 156 -26.54 18.97 -20.63
C ASN A 156 -25.86 20.04 -21.47
N LYS A 157 -24.91 20.78 -20.87
CA LYS A 157 -24.17 21.84 -21.57
C LYS A 157 -23.05 21.27 -22.45
N PHE A 158 -22.45 20.14 -22.03
CA PHE A 158 -21.32 19.50 -22.73
C PHE A 158 -21.65 18.01 -23.00
N THR A 159 -22.76 17.79 -23.71
CA THR A 159 -23.31 16.44 -23.96
C THR A 159 -22.34 15.52 -24.71
N LYS A 160 -21.53 16.08 -25.62
CA LYS A 160 -20.53 15.32 -26.38
C LYS A 160 -19.46 14.78 -25.45
N GLU A 161 -18.86 15.63 -24.63
CA GLU A 161 -17.80 15.29 -23.68
C GLU A 161 -18.33 14.35 -22.59
N TYR A 162 -19.55 14.59 -22.12
CA TYR A 162 -20.23 13.70 -21.19
C TYR A 162 -20.34 12.28 -21.74
N ASN A 163 -20.86 12.12 -22.97
CA ASN A 163 -21.04 10.81 -23.60
C ASN A 163 -19.69 10.12 -23.85
N GLU A 164 -18.68 10.88 -24.29
CA GLU A 164 -17.33 10.37 -24.52
C GLU A 164 -16.70 9.83 -23.22
N LEU A 165 -16.70 10.62 -22.14
CA LEU A 165 -16.15 10.21 -20.86
C LEU A 165 -16.94 9.06 -20.22
N LYS A 166 -18.27 9.06 -20.36
CA LYS A 166 -19.12 7.96 -19.88
C LYS A 166 -18.84 6.66 -20.61
N LYS A 167 -18.67 6.71 -21.92
CA LYS A 167 -18.27 5.55 -22.74
C LYS A 167 -16.89 5.03 -22.29
N ALA A 168 -15.91 5.93 -22.17
CA ALA A 168 -14.56 5.57 -21.71
C ALA A 168 -14.57 4.92 -20.31
N LYS A 169 -15.31 5.50 -19.36
CA LYS A 169 -15.49 4.97 -18.00
C LYS A 169 -16.08 3.55 -18.00
N ASN A 170 -17.11 3.32 -18.81
CA ASN A 170 -17.76 2.00 -18.92
C ASN A 170 -16.82 0.96 -19.55
N VAL A 171 -16.11 1.32 -20.61
CA VAL A 171 -15.11 0.43 -21.23
C VAL A 171 -14.04 0.06 -20.22
N TRP A 172 -13.45 1.05 -19.56
CA TRP A 172 -12.41 0.81 -18.56
C TRP A 172 -12.91 -0.04 -17.39
N LYS A 173 -14.13 0.22 -16.87
CA LYS A 173 -14.77 -0.61 -15.84
C LYS A 173 -14.80 -2.08 -16.27
N ASN A 174 -15.31 -2.36 -17.48
CA ASN A 174 -15.50 -3.74 -17.94
C ASN A 174 -14.17 -4.45 -18.25
N THR A 175 -13.20 -3.73 -18.84
CA THR A 175 -11.93 -4.32 -19.28
C THR A 175 -10.88 -4.40 -18.19
N VAL A 176 -10.91 -3.49 -17.21
CA VAL A 176 -9.93 -3.43 -16.12
C VAL A 176 -10.55 -3.87 -14.80
N VAL A 177 -11.56 -3.15 -14.29
CA VAL A 177 -12.08 -3.40 -12.93
C VAL A 177 -12.79 -4.73 -12.83
N ASP A 178 -13.71 -5.03 -13.76
CA ASP A 178 -14.51 -6.27 -13.69
C ASP A 178 -13.65 -7.50 -14.03
N LYS A 179 -12.68 -7.35 -14.95
CA LYS A 179 -11.69 -8.39 -15.23
C LYS A 179 -10.82 -8.67 -14.01
N TYR A 180 -10.32 -7.61 -13.38
CA TYR A 180 -9.55 -7.72 -12.13
C TYR A 180 -10.36 -8.39 -11.02
N LYS A 181 -11.61 -7.98 -10.77
CA LYS A 181 -12.48 -8.61 -9.76
C LYS A 181 -12.72 -10.09 -10.03
N LYS A 182 -12.86 -10.50 -11.29
CA LYS A 182 -12.99 -11.91 -11.66
C LYS A 182 -11.69 -12.70 -11.50
N SER A 183 -10.55 -12.06 -11.68
CA SER A 183 -9.22 -12.68 -11.54
C SER A 183 -8.73 -12.73 -10.09
N ILE A 184 -9.27 -11.91 -9.20
CA ILE A 184 -8.98 -12.00 -7.77
C ILE A 184 -9.67 -13.24 -7.20
N LYS A 185 -9.08 -14.39 -7.44
CA LYS A 185 -9.04 -15.43 -6.44
C LYS A 185 -8.19 -14.88 -5.30
N ARG A 186 -8.58 -15.14 -4.05
CA ARG A 186 -7.81 -14.77 -2.87
C ARG A 186 -6.31 -14.99 -3.14
N ARG A 187 -5.53 -13.93 -3.05
CA ARG A 187 -4.08 -14.03 -3.27
C ARG A 187 -3.47 -14.84 -2.16
N ARG A 188 -2.70 -15.84 -2.54
CA ARG A 188 -1.86 -16.58 -1.61
C ARG A 188 -0.59 -15.80 -1.32
N PHE A 189 -0.05 -15.95 -0.13
CA PHE A 189 1.25 -15.40 0.22
C PHE A 189 2.34 -16.27 -0.40
N THR A 190 3.22 -15.66 -1.18
CA THR A 190 4.37 -16.38 -1.75
C THR A 190 5.39 -16.71 -0.67
N VAL A 191 5.79 -17.97 -0.59
CA VAL A 191 6.80 -18.46 0.33
C VAL A 191 7.96 -19.04 -0.46
N ASN A 192 9.19 -18.88 0.05
CA ASN A 192 10.41 -19.39 -0.57
C ASN A 192 10.58 -18.92 -2.03
N ASP A 193 10.35 -17.62 -2.28
CA ASP A 193 10.71 -17.00 -3.55
C ASP A 193 12.21 -17.16 -3.82
N LEU A 194 12.60 -17.36 -5.09
CA LEU A 194 14.00 -17.63 -5.45
C LEU A 194 14.91 -16.42 -5.19
N GLU A 195 14.38 -15.23 -5.33
CA GLU A 195 15.15 -13.97 -5.20
C GLU A 195 15.03 -13.37 -3.79
N SER A 196 14.15 -13.90 -2.94
CA SER A 196 13.93 -13.38 -1.58
C SER A 196 14.36 -14.38 -0.51
N VAL A 197 15.13 -13.88 0.46
CA VAL A 197 15.52 -14.64 1.66
C VAL A 197 14.40 -14.67 2.70
N TYR A 198 13.52 -13.68 2.70
CA TYR A 198 12.50 -13.49 3.72
C TYR A 198 11.09 -13.49 3.12
N THR A 199 10.15 -14.15 3.81
CA THR A 199 8.72 -13.95 3.63
C THR A 199 8.14 -13.36 4.90
N HIS A 200 7.41 -12.25 4.78
CA HIS A 200 6.70 -11.60 5.88
C HIS A 200 5.22 -11.93 5.83
N LEU A 201 4.69 -12.46 6.92
CA LEU A 201 3.28 -12.80 7.10
C LEU A 201 2.68 -11.94 8.23
N PRO A 202 2.25 -10.71 7.93
CA PRO A 202 1.81 -9.75 8.95
C PRO A 202 0.40 -10.05 9.45
N ALA A 203 0.13 -9.65 10.69
CA ALA A 203 -1.17 -9.76 11.35
C ALA A 203 -2.33 -9.13 10.55
N ARG A 204 -2.08 -7.98 9.90
CA ARG A 204 -3.10 -7.24 9.14
C ARG A 204 -3.69 -8.05 7.98
N ASP A 205 -2.89 -8.91 7.38
CA ASP A 205 -3.24 -9.65 6.16
C ASP A 205 -3.57 -11.14 6.44
N ALA A 206 -3.45 -11.55 7.71
CA ALA A 206 -3.80 -12.90 8.15
C ALA A 206 -5.32 -13.11 8.18
N GLU A 207 -5.76 -14.34 8.09
CA GLU A 207 -7.11 -14.72 8.46
C GLU A 207 -7.14 -15.18 9.92
N ILE A 208 -8.26 -14.95 10.59
CA ILE A 208 -8.46 -15.26 12.02
C ILE A 208 -9.74 -16.05 12.21
N THR A 209 -9.76 -16.89 13.23
CA THR A 209 -10.95 -17.65 13.62
C THR A 209 -11.47 -17.20 14.98
N GLY A 210 -12.72 -17.58 15.29
CA GLY A 210 -13.34 -17.40 16.60
C GLY A 210 -13.42 -15.95 17.07
N GLU A 211 -12.96 -15.71 18.30
CA GLU A 211 -13.04 -14.41 18.98
C GLU A 211 -11.79 -13.52 18.81
N LEU A 212 -10.81 -13.96 18.01
CA LEU A 212 -9.63 -13.17 17.69
C LEU A 212 -10.02 -11.84 17.03
N LYS A 213 -9.32 -10.77 17.38
CA LYS A 213 -9.60 -9.42 16.87
C LYS A 213 -8.34 -8.75 16.34
N ARG A 214 -8.51 -7.91 15.34
CA ARG A 214 -7.47 -6.95 14.97
C ARG A 214 -7.56 -5.72 15.88
N SER A 215 -6.45 -5.22 16.36
CA SER A 215 -6.36 -4.01 17.21
C SER A 215 -6.93 -2.75 16.53
N SER A 216 -7.13 -2.79 15.22
CA SER A 216 -7.75 -1.72 14.44
C SER A 216 -8.38 -2.28 13.16
N ILE A 217 -9.43 -1.62 12.69
CA ILE A 217 -10.00 -1.85 11.35
C ILE A 217 -9.09 -1.33 10.24
N HIS A 218 -8.14 -0.45 10.57
CA HIS A 218 -7.14 0.09 9.65
C HIS A 218 -5.88 -0.80 9.66
N ALA A 219 -5.28 -0.98 8.47
CA ALA A 219 -4.16 -1.89 8.30
C ALA A 219 -2.86 -1.44 8.99
N ASN A 220 -2.72 -0.14 9.28
CA ASN A 220 -1.49 0.42 9.83
C ASN A 220 -1.26 -0.04 11.27
N CYS A 221 -0.06 -0.57 11.54
CA CYS A 221 0.38 -0.99 12.87
C CYS A 221 -0.54 -1.98 13.59
N SER A 222 -1.53 -2.59 12.89
CA SER A 222 -2.44 -3.55 13.51
C SER A 222 -1.74 -4.84 13.92
N PHE A 223 -2.19 -5.39 15.03
CA PHE A 223 -1.82 -6.69 15.54
C PHE A 223 -3.09 -7.48 15.85
N ILE A 224 -3.00 -8.77 16.09
CA ILE A 224 -4.12 -9.62 16.50
C ILE A 224 -4.03 -9.79 18.00
N GLU A 225 -5.15 -9.57 18.67
CA GLU A 225 -5.35 -9.60 20.12
C GLU A 225 -6.59 -10.42 20.48
N ASN A 226 -6.93 -10.49 21.75
CA ASN A 226 -8.09 -11.20 22.29
C ASN A 226 -8.02 -12.73 22.06
N TRP A 227 -6.85 -13.32 22.19
CA TRP A 227 -6.65 -14.76 22.02
C TRP A 227 -6.98 -15.52 23.31
N GLU A 228 -8.27 -15.58 23.64
CA GLU A 228 -8.76 -16.22 24.86
C GLU A 228 -9.04 -17.72 24.69
N ASN A 229 -9.50 -18.14 23.50
CA ASN A 229 -9.77 -19.54 23.21
C ASN A 229 -8.58 -20.22 22.51
N LYS A 230 -8.11 -21.33 23.04
CA LYS A 230 -6.99 -22.08 22.43
C LYS A 230 -7.34 -22.74 21.10
N GLU A 231 -8.63 -22.96 20.82
CA GLU A 231 -9.09 -23.53 19.55
C GLU A 231 -9.04 -22.48 18.41
N ASP A 232 -8.97 -21.21 18.74
CA ASP A 232 -8.80 -20.16 17.75
C ASP A 232 -7.39 -20.17 17.18
N TYR A 233 -7.29 -19.79 15.90
CA TYR A 233 -6.00 -19.76 15.21
C TYR A 233 -5.95 -18.66 14.16
N ILE A 234 -4.73 -18.30 13.79
CA ILE A 234 -4.39 -17.38 12.73
C ILE A 234 -3.86 -18.19 11.57
N TYR A 235 -4.23 -17.85 10.31
CA TYR A 235 -3.75 -18.61 9.18
C TYR A 235 -3.53 -17.76 7.92
N TRP A 236 -2.72 -18.31 7.02
CA TRP A 236 -2.43 -17.74 5.70
C TRP A 236 -2.54 -18.85 4.64
N ASP A 237 -3.24 -18.54 3.54
CA ASP A 237 -3.12 -19.33 2.34
C ASP A 237 -1.78 -19.00 1.69
N VAL A 238 -0.93 -19.99 1.51
CA VAL A 238 0.42 -19.83 0.99
C VAL A 238 0.59 -20.51 -0.37
N GLU A 239 1.45 -19.92 -1.20
CA GLU A 239 1.95 -20.51 -2.44
C GLU A 239 3.47 -20.61 -2.32
N VAL A 240 3.96 -21.83 -2.15
CA VAL A 240 5.39 -22.10 -2.04
C VAL A 240 5.99 -22.20 -3.43
N LEU A 241 6.85 -21.26 -3.79
CA LEU A 241 7.45 -21.17 -5.13
C LEU A 241 8.62 -22.14 -5.31
N SER A 242 9.37 -22.42 -4.25
CA SER A 242 10.44 -23.45 -4.27
C SER A 242 10.46 -24.20 -2.95
N SER A 243 10.65 -25.54 -3.05
CA SER A 243 10.82 -26.37 -1.86
C SER A 243 12.10 -26.00 -1.12
N GLY A 244 12.07 -26.10 0.21
CA GLY A 244 13.23 -25.82 1.04
C GLY A 244 12.86 -25.47 2.47
N LYS A 245 13.89 -25.53 3.32
CA LYS A 245 13.77 -25.28 4.76
C LYS A 245 13.79 -23.79 5.05
N SER A 246 12.87 -23.32 5.90
CA SER A 246 12.84 -21.96 6.41
C SER A 246 12.71 -21.94 7.92
N ASN A 247 13.47 -21.07 8.57
CA ASN A 247 13.32 -20.78 10.00
C ASN A 247 12.13 -19.84 10.19
N VAL A 248 11.29 -20.15 11.18
CA VAL A 248 10.11 -19.36 11.55
C VAL A 248 10.40 -18.49 12.76
N GLU A 249 10.30 -17.18 12.60
CA GLU A 249 10.41 -16.21 13.69
C GLU A 249 9.05 -15.57 13.99
N LEU A 250 8.67 -15.51 15.26
CA LEU A 250 7.43 -14.92 15.77
C LEU A 250 7.71 -13.57 16.42
N TYR A 251 6.93 -12.54 16.05
CA TYR A 251 6.88 -11.23 16.70
C TYR A 251 5.59 -11.09 17.51
N TYR A 252 5.71 -10.93 18.83
CA TYR A 252 4.59 -11.03 19.75
C TYR A 252 4.78 -10.18 21.00
N THR A 253 3.69 -9.98 21.75
CA THR A 253 3.76 -9.59 23.19
C THR A 253 3.14 -10.70 24.02
N LEU A 254 3.60 -10.84 25.28
CA LEU A 254 3.18 -11.89 26.20
C LEU A 254 2.89 -11.28 27.57
N PRO A 255 1.62 -11.28 28.04
CA PRO A 255 1.29 -10.86 29.40
C PRO A 255 1.99 -11.72 30.46
N GLU A 256 2.26 -11.17 31.63
CA GLU A 256 2.97 -11.86 32.72
C GLU A 256 2.29 -13.16 33.14
N ASN A 257 0.96 -13.14 33.28
CA ASN A 257 0.16 -14.32 33.63
C ASN A 257 0.06 -15.36 32.51
N SER A 258 0.58 -15.07 31.33
CA SER A 258 0.60 -15.96 30.16
C SER A 258 1.98 -16.57 29.89
N VAL A 259 2.96 -16.31 30.75
CA VAL A 259 4.28 -16.96 30.68
C VAL A 259 4.13 -18.48 30.79
N GLY A 260 4.81 -19.22 29.93
CA GLY A 260 4.66 -20.67 29.77
C GLY A 260 3.60 -21.08 28.75
N THR A 261 2.97 -20.12 28.05
CA THR A 261 2.13 -20.39 26.88
C THR A 261 2.99 -21.03 25.80
N GLU A 262 2.48 -22.08 25.15
CA GLU A 262 3.13 -22.75 24.04
C GLU A 262 2.40 -22.45 22.73
N ILE A 263 3.16 -21.99 21.76
CA ILE A 263 2.72 -21.68 20.41
C ILE A 263 3.12 -22.85 19.48
N ALA A 264 2.23 -23.16 18.55
CA ALA A 264 2.46 -24.14 17.47
C ALA A 264 2.36 -23.49 16.10
N ILE A 265 3.25 -23.85 15.19
CA ILE A 265 3.12 -23.60 13.75
C ILE A 265 2.82 -24.92 13.08
N GLU A 266 1.69 -24.96 12.36
CA GLU A 266 1.23 -26.13 11.61
C GLU A 266 1.32 -25.84 10.11
N TYR A 267 2.00 -26.72 9.39
CA TYR A 267 2.10 -26.69 7.93
C TYR A 267 2.05 -28.13 7.41
N GLU A 268 1.00 -28.49 6.68
CA GLU A 268 0.72 -29.86 6.22
C GLU A 268 0.78 -30.87 7.37
N ASP A 269 1.71 -31.83 7.32
CA ASP A 269 1.95 -32.86 8.32
C ASP A 269 3.00 -32.48 9.38
N GLN A 270 3.57 -31.26 9.28
CA GLN A 270 4.58 -30.76 10.20
C GLN A 270 3.95 -29.84 11.25
N ILE A 271 4.35 -30.04 12.49
CA ILE A 271 4.02 -29.13 13.60
C ILE A 271 5.29 -28.86 14.39
N ILE A 272 5.62 -27.59 14.59
CA ILE A 272 6.70 -27.15 15.46
C ILE A 272 6.16 -26.36 16.62
N TYR A 273 6.76 -26.49 17.80
CA TYR A 273 6.28 -25.92 19.04
C TYR A 273 7.33 -24.99 19.67
N LYS A 274 6.84 -23.97 20.39
CA LYS A 274 7.70 -23.08 21.18
C LYS A 274 7.00 -22.61 22.44
N GLU A 275 7.56 -22.94 23.60
CA GLU A 275 7.17 -22.35 24.87
C GLU A 275 7.73 -20.93 24.98
N LEU A 276 6.87 -19.98 25.35
CA LEU A 276 7.21 -18.57 25.54
C LEU A 276 7.49 -18.30 27.01
N LYS A 277 8.77 -18.06 27.33
CA LYS A 277 9.26 -18.00 28.72
C LYS A 277 9.50 -16.57 29.22
N THR A 278 9.48 -15.57 28.33
CA THR A 278 9.84 -14.21 28.68
C THR A 278 8.64 -13.30 28.59
N PHE A 279 8.23 -12.73 29.70
CA PHE A 279 7.24 -11.65 29.77
C PHE A 279 7.68 -10.47 28.92
N HIS A 280 6.74 -9.95 28.12
CA HIS A 280 6.93 -8.72 27.34
C HIS A 280 5.56 -8.19 26.92
N ASP A 281 5.04 -7.22 27.65
CA ASP A 281 3.75 -6.59 27.35
C ASP A 281 3.81 -5.07 27.53
N PRO A 282 4.53 -4.36 26.65
CA PRO A 282 4.66 -2.92 26.71
C PRO A 282 3.36 -2.22 26.35
N LYS A 283 3.17 -1.01 26.86
CA LYS A 283 2.04 -0.15 26.52
C LYS A 283 2.11 0.30 25.06
N LEU A 284 0.95 0.64 24.50
CA LEU A 284 0.85 1.31 23.20
C LEU A 284 1.63 2.62 23.21
N GLN A 285 2.32 2.91 22.11
CA GLN A 285 3.19 4.08 21.93
C GLN A 285 2.65 5.04 20.90
N GLY A 286 3.00 6.31 21.05
CA GLY A 286 2.82 7.37 20.06
C GLY A 286 1.59 8.26 20.28
N TYR A 287 0.63 7.86 21.13
CA TYR A 287 -0.56 8.66 21.41
C TYR A 287 -0.25 9.95 22.17
N GLU A 288 0.80 9.96 22.98
CA GLU A 288 1.24 11.11 23.79
C GLU A 288 1.78 12.27 22.91
N LYS A 289 2.23 11.95 21.71
CA LYS A 289 2.83 12.91 20.78
C LYS A 289 1.86 13.38 19.69
N ASP A 290 0.68 12.80 19.62
CA ASP A 290 -0.32 13.17 18.63
C ASP A 290 -1.08 14.43 19.08
N ILE A 291 -0.96 15.50 18.30
CA ILE A 291 -1.72 16.74 18.52
C ILE A 291 -3.22 16.50 18.25
N VAL A 292 -3.52 15.63 17.28
CA VAL A 292 -4.88 15.21 16.93
C VAL A 292 -4.93 13.69 17.07
N LYS A 293 -5.88 13.20 17.85
CA LYS A 293 -6.08 11.75 18.02
C LYS A 293 -6.32 11.10 16.65
N ARG A 294 -5.50 10.12 16.31
CA ARG A 294 -5.67 9.32 15.10
C ARG A 294 -6.74 8.24 15.32
N ILE A 295 -7.31 7.77 14.22
CA ILE A 295 -8.27 6.64 14.21
C ILE A 295 -7.59 5.31 13.86
N GLU A 296 -6.37 5.36 13.30
CA GLU A 296 -5.54 4.20 13.03
C GLU A 296 -4.97 3.62 14.33
N SER A 297 -4.54 2.35 14.29
CA SER A 297 -3.93 1.68 15.42
C SER A 297 -2.65 2.38 15.87
N TYR A 298 -2.46 2.47 17.17
CA TYR A 298 -1.15 2.71 17.77
C TYR A 298 -0.36 1.41 17.77
N THR A 299 0.96 1.51 17.83
CA THR A 299 1.86 0.36 17.88
C THR A 299 2.40 0.15 19.30
N LYS A 300 3.01 -1.00 19.52
CA LYS A 300 3.85 -1.29 20.68
C LYS A 300 5.10 -2.03 20.22
N GLU A 301 6.09 -2.16 21.07
CA GLU A 301 7.24 -2.98 20.76
C GLU A 301 6.87 -4.45 20.88
N PHE A 302 7.36 -5.25 19.93
CA PHE A 302 7.12 -6.69 19.90
C PHE A 302 8.43 -7.44 20.11
N ASN A 303 8.41 -8.41 21.02
CA ASN A 303 9.53 -9.31 21.22
C ASN A 303 9.61 -10.29 20.05
N LYS A 304 10.81 -10.82 19.80
CA LYS A 304 11.07 -11.77 18.72
C LYS A 304 11.59 -13.10 19.30
N VAL A 305 11.05 -14.21 18.79
CA VAL A 305 11.54 -15.54 19.12
C VAL A 305 11.57 -16.43 17.88
N ALA A 306 12.64 -17.23 17.75
CA ALA A 306 12.67 -18.32 16.76
C ALA A 306 11.88 -19.51 17.28
N ILE A 307 10.92 -20.00 16.49
CA ILE A 307 10.09 -21.17 16.85
C ILE A 307 10.80 -22.44 16.43
N GLY A 308 11.27 -22.53 15.19
CA GLY A 308 11.92 -23.68 14.62
C GLY A 308 11.98 -23.61 13.10
N ASP A 309 12.33 -24.70 12.47
CA ASP A 309 12.42 -24.83 11.03
C ASP A 309 11.24 -25.65 10.47
N ILE A 310 10.75 -25.25 9.30
CA ILE A 310 9.73 -25.98 8.52
C ILE A 310 10.31 -26.27 7.15
N ASP A 311 10.09 -27.49 6.66
CA ASP A 311 10.39 -27.90 5.29
C ASP A 311 9.18 -27.63 4.41
N PHE A 312 9.24 -26.55 3.64
CA PHE A 312 8.19 -26.15 2.70
C PHE A 312 8.30 -26.95 1.41
N LYS A 313 7.18 -27.49 0.94
CA LYS A 313 7.06 -28.18 -0.36
C LYS A 313 6.43 -27.24 -1.38
N LYS A 314 6.96 -27.23 -2.62
CA LYS A 314 6.41 -26.42 -3.71
C LYS A 314 4.93 -26.72 -3.94
N GLY A 315 4.10 -25.69 -4.00
CA GLY A 315 2.66 -25.78 -4.22
C GLY A 315 1.86 -24.94 -3.24
N SER A 316 0.54 -25.08 -3.32
CA SER A 316 -0.41 -24.34 -2.48
C SER A 316 -0.71 -25.09 -1.20
N SER A 317 -0.72 -24.41 -0.07
CA SER A 317 -1.04 -24.97 1.25
C SER A 317 -1.57 -23.90 2.20
N VAL A 318 -1.77 -24.25 3.47
CA VAL A 318 -2.17 -23.34 4.56
C VAL A 318 -1.14 -23.43 5.67
N LEU A 319 -0.66 -22.25 6.09
CA LEU A 319 0.18 -22.13 7.28
C LEU A 319 -0.67 -21.61 8.43
N LYS A 320 -0.63 -22.27 9.60
CA LYS A 320 -1.41 -21.89 10.78
C LYS A 320 -0.49 -21.56 11.96
N LEU A 321 -0.87 -20.54 12.71
CA LEU A 321 -0.32 -20.19 14.01
C LEU A 321 -1.39 -20.48 15.06
N LYS A 322 -1.07 -21.34 16.02
CA LYS A 322 -1.97 -21.84 17.07
C LYS A 322 -1.38 -21.66 18.45
N THR A 323 -2.24 -21.70 19.47
CA THR A 323 -1.84 -21.88 20.85
C THR A 323 -2.07 -23.36 21.22
N SER A 324 -1.01 -24.12 21.46
CA SER A 324 -1.10 -25.54 21.88
C SER A 324 -1.37 -25.66 23.38
N LYS A 325 -0.73 -24.80 24.18
CA LYS A 325 -0.95 -24.72 25.63
C LYS A 325 -1.10 -23.25 26.04
N LYS A 326 -2.14 -22.96 26.79
CA LYS A 326 -2.42 -21.61 27.31
C LYS A 326 -2.32 -21.61 28.84
N THR A 327 -1.65 -20.61 29.40
CA THR A 327 -1.45 -20.45 30.85
C THR A 327 -2.28 -19.33 31.44
N GLY A 328 -2.44 -18.20 30.76
CA GLY A 328 -3.22 -17.05 31.21
C GLY A 328 -4.59 -16.91 30.50
N LYS A 329 -5.28 -15.81 30.77
CA LYS A 329 -6.56 -15.49 30.10
C LYS A 329 -6.37 -15.31 28.59
N ASN A 330 -5.41 -14.47 28.18
CA ASN A 330 -5.03 -14.26 26.79
C ASN A 330 -3.74 -15.05 26.48
N SER A 331 -3.57 -15.52 25.25
CA SER A 331 -2.32 -16.13 24.81
C SER A 331 -1.26 -15.04 24.55
N ILE A 332 -1.24 -14.50 23.36
CA ILE A 332 -0.30 -13.45 22.93
C ILE A 332 -1.06 -12.37 22.15
N ASP A 333 -0.44 -11.19 21.99
CA ASP A 333 -0.76 -10.35 20.84
C ASP A 333 0.23 -10.65 19.72
N PHE A 334 -0.30 -10.92 18.55
CA PHE A 334 0.48 -11.35 17.38
C PHE A 334 0.70 -10.20 16.42
N ARG A 335 1.94 -9.98 15.99
CA ARG A 335 2.30 -8.93 15.02
C ARG A 335 2.71 -9.45 13.66
N LEU A 336 3.60 -10.44 13.62
CA LEU A 336 4.25 -10.86 12.38
C LEU A 336 4.87 -12.25 12.54
N LEU A 337 4.75 -13.10 11.52
CA LEU A 337 5.68 -14.20 11.28
C LEU A 337 6.67 -13.81 10.19
N VAL A 338 7.94 -14.16 10.39
CA VAL A 338 8.98 -14.04 9.39
C VAL A 338 9.50 -15.45 9.09
N LEU A 339 9.41 -15.86 7.84
CA LEU A 339 10.02 -17.08 7.34
C LEU A 339 11.36 -16.70 6.72
N LYS A 340 12.45 -17.22 7.26
CA LYS A 340 13.80 -16.97 6.75
C LYS A 340 14.30 -18.25 6.07
N LYS A 341 14.44 -18.19 4.76
CA LYS A 341 14.94 -19.29 3.95
C LYS A 341 16.35 -19.70 4.41
N ARG A 342 16.55 -20.99 4.64
CA ARG A 342 17.88 -21.55 4.87
C ARG A 342 18.59 -21.69 3.54
N THR A 343 19.65 -20.94 3.33
CA THR A 343 20.58 -21.22 2.23
C THR A 343 21.23 -22.59 2.48
N LEU A 344 21.17 -23.48 1.51
CA LEU A 344 22.03 -24.66 1.50
C LEU A 344 23.47 -24.12 1.36
N ASN A 345 24.27 -24.32 2.41
CA ASN A 345 25.73 -24.08 2.33
C ASN A 345 26.33 -25.09 1.38
#